data_2801c12fe8aa873ddd512cbdfc674e28
#
_entry.id   2801c12fe8aa873ddd512cbdfc674e28
#
_cell.length_a   1.000
_cell.length_b   1.000
_cell.length_c   1.000
_cell.angle_alpha   90.00
_cell.angle_beta   90.00
_cell.angle_gamma   90.00
#
_symmetry.space_group_name_H-M   'P 1'
#
loop_
_entity.id
_entity.type
_entity.pdbx_description
1 polymer ?
#
loop_
_entity_poly.entity_id
_entity_poly.type
_entity_poly.pdbx_seq_one_letter_code
_entity_poly.pdbx_strand_id
1 'polypeptide(L)'
;KAIEAVCLRFEKPSKCNSTGRWHLRFCMDRYEYPNKVGEKPMVLVDFHEATRLCQEQGRRLCTPAEFNFACEGEDMLPYATGFERDPSKCNIDKEWRKKNRELLPYGECMKNKACAAEFAKLDQRHAIGERTTCVSPFGIYDLNGNVNEWVFVPWGKAPFRGAIKGGWWGPVRSRCRPIVTSHDEKYTGYEVGFRCCKDVA
;
A
#
# COMPACT_ATOMS: atom_id res chain seq x y z
N LYS A 1 -17.71 -14.90 9.04
CA LYS A 1 -16.35 -15.20 9.52
C LYS A 1 -15.86 -13.97 10.25
N ALA A 2 -15.47 -14.14 11.54
CA ALA A 2 -14.87 -13.05 12.29
C ALA A 2 -13.69 -12.49 11.49
N ILE A 3 -13.71 -11.18 11.27
CA ILE A 3 -12.54 -10.45 10.83
C ILE A 3 -11.49 -10.72 11.90
N GLU A 4 -10.30 -11.19 11.53
CA GLU A 4 -9.18 -11.34 12.46
C GLU A 4 -9.08 -10.05 13.27
N ALA A 5 -8.92 -10.19 14.59
CA ALA A 5 -8.93 -9.08 15.52
C ALA A 5 -7.99 -7.97 15.03
N VAL A 6 -8.58 -6.89 14.55
CA VAL A 6 -7.84 -5.69 14.15
C VAL A 6 -7.67 -4.82 15.39
N CYS A 7 -6.44 -4.47 15.73
CA CYS A 7 -6.19 -3.53 16.82
C CYS A 7 -6.76 -2.16 16.44
N LEU A 8 -7.70 -1.66 17.23
CA LEU A 8 -8.33 -0.35 17.01
C LEU A 8 -7.51 0.78 17.63
N ARG A 9 -6.77 0.49 18.70
CA ARG A 9 -5.96 1.46 19.45
C ARG A 9 -4.69 0.81 19.93
N PHE A 10 -3.61 1.58 19.99
CA PHE A 10 -2.32 1.21 20.57
C PHE A 10 -1.97 2.11 21.75
N GLU A 11 -1.16 1.60 22.67
CA GLU A 11 -0.63 2.38 23.78
C GLU A 11 0.41 3.40 23.30
N LYS A 12 0.45 4.54 23.99
CA LYS A 12 1.43 5.62 23.77
C LYS A 12 2.43 5.67 24.90
N PRO A 13 3.69 6.02 24.62
CA PRO A 13 4.35 6.07 23.30
C PRO A 13 4.69 4.66 22.78
N SER A 14 4.97 4.54 21.51
CA SER A 14 5.58 3.32 20.97
C SER A 14 6.96 3.10 21.60
N LYS A 15 7.29 1.83 21.87
CA LYS A 15 8.59 1.45 22.45
C LYS A 15 9.40 0.66 21.44
N CYS A 16 10.66 1.05 21.27
CA CYS A 16 11.60 0.31 20.44
C CYS A 16 12.16 -0.88 21.22
N ASN A 17 12.22 -2.05 20.59
CA ASN A 17 12.80 -3.26 21.20
C ASN A 17 14.32 -3.34 20.98
N SER A 18 14.90 -2.41 20.20
CA SER A 18 16.33 -2.34 19.93
C SER A 18 16.84 -0.90 20.07
N THR A 19 18.12 -0.74 20.38
CA THR A 19 18.79 0.56 20.46
C THR A 19 19.45 0.98 19.14
N GLY A 20 19.49 0.07 18.16
CA GLY A 20 20.10 0.35 16.86
C GLY A 20 19.26 1.33 16.05
N ARG A 21 19.90 2.37 15.53
CA ARG A 21 19.31 3.32 14.59
C ARG A 21 19.94 3.13 13.22
N TRP A 22 19.10 3.15 12.18
CA TRP A 22 19.54 3.09 10.79
C TRP A 22 19.27 4.44 10.15
N HIS A 23 20.27 4.96 9.44
CA HIS A 23 20.09 6.15 8.64
C HIS A 23 19.44 5.76 7.31
N LEU A 24 18.28 6.35 7.03
CA LEU A 24 17.58 6.21 5.75
C LEU A 24 17.64 7.59 5.05
N ARG A 25 18.06 7.60 3.80
CA ARG A 25 18.12 8.80 2.96
C ARG A 25 17.54 8.50 1.60
N PHE A 26 16.30 8.91 1.38
CA PHE A 26 15.55 8.62 0.16
C PHE A 26 14.48 9.67 -0.08
N CYS A 27 14.01 9.78 -1.31
CA CYS A 27 12.75 10.45 -1.64
C CYS A 27 11.68 9.39 -1.89
N MET A 28 10.45 9.67 -1.49
CA MET A 28 9.28 8.86 -1.76
C MET A 28 8.21 9.70 -2.44
N ASP A 29 7.49 9.12 -3.39
CA ASP A 29 6.32 9.77 -3.96
C ASP A 29 5.31 10.09 -2.88
N ARG A 30 4.81 11.33 -2.92
CA ARG A 30 3.83 11.80 -1.93
C ARG A 30 2.54 11.00 -1.97
N TYR A 31 2.19 10.49 -3.12
CA TYR A 31 0.97 9.74 -3.38
C TYR A 31 1.27 8.39 -4.05
N GLU A 32 0.26 7.53 -4.10
CA GLU A 32 0.26 6.30 -4.90
C GLU A 32 0.44 6.63 -6.39
N TYR A 33 1.02 5.70 -7.17
CA TYR A 33 1.19 5.88 -8.62
C TYR A 33 -0.18 6.08 -9.31
N PRO A 34 -0.34 7.03 -10.27
CA PRO A 34 0.71 7.80 -10.95
C PRO A 34 1.19 9.08 -10.24
N ASN A 35 0.92 9.24 -8.94
CA ASN A 35 1.34 10.40 -8.14
C ASN A 35 0.75 11.72 -8.62
N LYS A 36 -0.50 11.68 -9.10
CA LYS A 36 -1.23 12.84 -9.62
C LYS A 36 -2.55 13.02 -8.90
N VAL A 37 -2.72 14.16 -8.24
CA VAL A 37 -3.95 14.50 -7.51
C VAL A 37 -5.16 14.47 -8.43
N GLY A 38 -6.25 13.85 -7.97
CA GLY A 38 -7.51 13.71 -8.69
C GLY A 38 -7.60 12.47 -9.58
N GLU A 39 -6.47 11.83 -9.92
CA GLU A 39 -6.49 10.55 -10.63
C GLU A 39 -6.71 9.39 -9.65
N LYS A 40 -7.22 8.26 -10.13
CA LYS A 40 -7.29 7.02 -9.35
C LYS A 40 -5.90 6.37 -9.26
N PRO A 41 -5.49 5.83 -8.10
CA PRO A 41 -4.28 5.01 -8.03
C PRO A 41 -4.32 3.86 -9.03
N MET A 42 -3.20 3.57 -9.67
CA MET A 42 -3.07 2.42 -10.56
C MET A 42 -3.14 1.12 -9.74
N VAL A 43 -3.87 0.14 -10.24
CA VAL A 43 -3.96 -1.21 -9.68
C VAL A 43 -3.89 -2.26 -10.79
N LEU A 44 -4.00 -3.54 -10.45
CA LEU A 44 -3.88 -4.66 -11.39
C LEU A 44 -2.49 -4.78 -12.01
N VAL A 45 -1.49 -4.32 -11.32
CA VAL A 45 -0.08 -4.39 -11.71
C VAL A 45 0.62 -5.47 -10.91
N ASP A 46 1.51 -6.21 -11.56
CA ASP A 46 2.43 -7.11 -10.88
C ASP A 46 3.71 -6.39 -10.43
N PHE A 47 4.56 -7.09 -9.70
CA PHE A 47 5.82 -6.55 -9.21
C PHE A 47 6.76 -6.07 -10.32
N HIS A 48 6.79 -6.78 -11.46
CA HIS A 48 7.68 -6.45 -12.57
C HIS A 48 7.22 -5.18 -13.28
N GLU A 49 5.92 -5.05 -13.52
CA GLU A 49 5.36 -3.85 -14.13
C GLU A 49 5.51 -2.63 -13.22
N ALA A 50 5.23 -2.76 -11.92
CA ALA A 50 5.43 -1.71 -10.94
C ALA A 50 6.90 -1.26 -10.90
N THR A 51 7.85 -2.22 -10.92
CA THR A 51 9.29 -1.94 -10.99
C THR A 51 9.65 -1.19 -12.25
N ARG A 52 9.19 -1.65 -13.41
CA ARG A 52 9.44 -1.03 -14.72
C ARG A 52 8.94 0.41 -14.77
N LEU A 53 7.71 0.65 -14.31
CA LEU A 53 7.10 1.98 -14.32
C LEU A 53 7.84 2.98 -13.41
N CYS A 54 8.38 2.53 -12.27
CA CYS A 54 9.26 3.37 -11.46
C CYS A 54 10.60 3.65 -12.16
N GLN A 55 11.21 2.64 -12.79
CA GLN A 55 12.49 2.77 -13.50
C GLN A 55 12.41 3.73 -14.69
N GLU A 56 11.32 3.73 -15.42
CA GLU A 56 11.07 4.67 -16.53
C GLU A 56 11.08 6.15 -16.08
N GLN A 57 10.84 6.39 -14.78
CA GLN A 57 10.91 7.72 -14.17
C GLN A 57 12.26 7.99 -13.47
N GLY A 58 13.25 7.12 -13.64
CA GLY A 58 14.54 7.20 -12.93
C GLY A 58 14.40 6.97 -11.43
N ARG A 59 13.45 6.11 -11.03
CA ARG A 59 13.10 5.74 -9.66
C ARG A 59 13.13 4.23 -9.48
N ARG A 60 12.80 3.76 -8.30
CA ARG A 60 12.65 2.34 -7.95
C ARG A 60 11.44 2.13 -7.05
N LEU A 61 11.01 0.89 -6.86
CA LEU A 61 10.09 0.59 -5.77
C LEU A 61 10.74 0.92 -4.42
N CYS A 62 9.92 1.33 -3.46
CA CYS A 62 10.35 1.53 -2.08
C CYS A 62 10.68 0.20 -1.42
N THR A 63 11.57 0.20 -0.43
CA THR A 63 11.82 -0.96 0.43
C THR A 63 10.82 -0.99 1.61
N PRO A 64 10.64 -2.15 2.28
CA PRO A 64 9.81 -2.21 3.49
C PRO A 64 10.27 -1.27 4.60
N ALA A 65 11.58 -1.05 4.75
CA ALA A 65 12.12 -0.13 5.76
C ALA A 65 11.77 1.34 5.45
N GLU A 66 11.89 1.74 4.20
CA GLU A 66 11.50 3.08 3.75
C GLU A 66 10.00 3.31 3.90
N PHE A 67 9.19 2.33 3.51
CA PHE A 67 7.74 2.40 3.69
C PHE A 67 7.35 2.54 5.17
N ASN A 68 7.96 1.72 6.05
CA ASN A 68 7.72 1.80 7.48
C ASN A 68 8.03 3.20 7.99
N PHE A 69 9.24 3.68 7.75
CA PHE A 69 9.68 4.98 8.25
C PHE A 69 8.82 6.13 7.71
N ALA A 70 8.51 6.13 6.41
CA ALA A 70 7.63 7.13 5.80
C ALA A 70 6.22 7.14 6.43
N CYS A 71 5.71 5.97 6.83
CA CYS A 71 4.40 5.80 7.44
C CYS A 71 4.39 6.16 8.93
N GLU A 72 5.33 5.59 9.70
CA GLU A 72 5.32 5.66 11.17
C GLU A 72 6.01 6.91 11.74
N GLY A 73 6.83 7.57 10.95
CA GLY A 73 7.63 8.69 11.42
C GLY A 73 8.64 8.32 12.51
N GLU A 74 9.23 9.33 13.12
CA GLU A 74 10.18 9.17 14.21
C GLU A 74 9.53 8.66 15.51
N ASP A 75 8.24 8.92 15.68
CA ASP A 75 7.45 8.48 16.84
C ASP A 75 6.99 7.01 16.73
N MET A 76 7.37 6.31 15.66
CA MET A 76 6.99 4.92 15.40
C MET A 76 5.47 4.70 15.50
N LEU A 77 4.71 5.56 14.86
CA LEU A 77 3.24 5.49 14.87
C LEU A 77 2.75 4.17 14.26
N PRO A 78 1.78 3.49 14.86
CA PRO A 78 1.19 2.29 14.28
C PRO A 78 0.38 2.56 13.01
N TYR A 79 -0.23 3.73 12.92
CA TYR A 79 -0.91 4.28 11.73
C TYR A 79 -0.25 5.59 11.32
N ALA A 80 -0.25 5.91 10.04
CA ALA A 80 0.27 7.19 9.54
C ALA A 80 -0.39 8.40 10.24
N THR A 81 -1.63 8.23 10.69
CA THR A 81 -2.45 9.26 11.36
C THR A 81 -2.42 9.22 12.88
N GLY A 82 -1.61 8.33 13.49
CA GLY A 82 -1.47 8.24 14.94
C GLY A 82 -1.61 6.84 15.53
N PHE A 83 -2.18 6.77 16.73
CA PHE A 83 -2.27 5.54 17.53
C PHE A 83 -3.62 4.83 17.42
N GLU A 84 -4.57 5.42 16.74
CA GLU A 84 -5.93 4.89 16.60
C GLU A 84 -6.25 4.61 15.14
N ARG A 85 -6.99 3.51 14.92
CA ARG A 85 -7.56 3.17 13.62
C ARG A 85 -8.75 4.08 13.35
N ASP A 86 -8.71 4.84 12.28
CA ASP A 86 -9.73 5.84 11.99
C ASP A 86 -10.15 5.82 10.51
N PRO A 87 -11.28 5.17 10.16
CA PRO A 87 -11.79 5.12 8.80
C PRO A 87 -12.35 6.47 8.30
N SER A 88 -12.51 7.45 9.19
CA SER A 88 -12.87 8.81 8.76
C SER A 88 -11.67 9.54 8.14
N LYS A 89 -10.46 9.22 8.58
CA LYS A 89 -9.22 9.82 8.07
C LYS A 89 -8.71 9.14 6.81
N CYS A 90 -8.65 7.81 6.80
CA CYS A 90 -8.11 7.02 5.69
C CYS A 90 -9.18 6.17 5.01
N ASN A 91 -8.95 5.80 3.76
CA ASN A 91 -9.83 4.90 3.02
C ASN A 91 -9.57 3.45 3.45
N ILE A 92 -10.12 3.06 4.59
CA ILE A 92 -10.06 1.73 5.19
C ILE A 92 -11.45 1.28 5.64
N ASP A 93 -11.59 0.01 6.01
CA ASP A 93 -12.81 -0.56 6.60
C ASP A 93 -14.07 -0.43 5.76
N LYS A 94 -13.93 -0.30 4.44
CA LYS A 94 -15.07 -0.37 3.54
C LYS A 94 -15.69 -1.77 3.55
N GLU A 95 -16.95 -1.82 3.21
CA GLU A 95 -17.68 -3.08 3.12
C GLU A 95 -16.98 -4.08 2.19
N TRP A 96 -16.83 -5.30 2.67
CA TRP A 96 -16.31 -6.39 1.86
C TRP A 96 -17.29 -6.78 0.77
N ARG A 97 -16.89 -6.57 -0.48
CA ARG A 97 -17.65 -7.02 -1.65
C ARG A 97 -17.11 -8.36 -2.13
N LYS A 98 -18.00 -9.36 -2.23
CA LYS A 98 -17.64 -10.70 -2.68
C LYS A 98 -17.22 -10.68 -4.15
N LYS A 99 -16.00 -11.10 -4.43
CA LYS A 99 -15.46 -11.22 -5.78
C LYS A 99 -15.93 -12.50 -6.48
N ASN A 100 -16.19 -12.42 -7.77
CA ASN A 100 -16.40 -13.60 -8.61
C ASN A 100 -15.03 -14.23 -8.96
N ARG A 101 -14.78 -15.42 -8.41
CA ARG A 101 -13.50 -16.12 -8.60
C ARG A 101 -13.31 -16.69 -10.01
N GLU A 102 -14.39 -16.87 -10.76
CA GLU A 102 -14.35 -17.38 -12.14
C GLU A 102 -13.75 -16.33 -13.11
N LEU A 103 -13.77 -15.06 -12.71
CA LEU A 103 -13.24 -13.94 -13.46
C LEU A 103 -11.78 -13.58 -13.07
N LEU A 104 -11.07 -14.48 -12.36
CA LEU A 104 -9.68 -14.29 -11.97
C LEU A 104 -8.72 -15.10 -12.88
N PRO A 105 -7.47 -14.62 -13.09
CA PRO A 105 -6.85 -13.39 -12.63
C PRO A 105 -7.27 -12.16 -13.45
N TYR A 106 -7.37 -11.01 -12.80
CA TYR A 106 -7.90 -9.79 -13.40
C TYR A 106 -6.99 -9.13 -14.47
N GLY A 107 -5.72 -9.45 -14.59
CA GLY A 107 -4.77 -8.73 -15.44
C GLY A 107 -5.19 -8.58 -16.91
N GLU A 108 -5.61 -9.66 -17.57
CA GLU A 108 -6.14 -9.61 -18.94
C GLU A 108 -7.66 -9.33 -18.97
N CYS A 109 -8.28 -9.43 -17.87
CA CYS A 109 -9.71 -9.38 -17.63
C CYS A 109 -10.34 -8.04 -18.03
N MET A 110 -9.60 -6.92 -17.91
CA MET A 110 -10.12 -5.58 -18.23
C MET A 110 -10.50 -5.40 -19.72
N LYS A 111 -10.03 -6.28 -20.59
CA LYS A 111 -10.44 -6.32 -22.00
C LYS A 111 -11.83 -6.96 -22.18
N ASN A 112 -12.36 -7.64 -21.16
CA ASN A 112 -13.66 -8.32 -21.16
C ASN A 112 -14.68 -7.50 -20.37
N LYS A 113 -15.87 -7.28 -20.97
CA LYS A 113 -16.94 -6.49 -20.33
C LYS A 113 -17.39 -7.05 -18.98
N ALA A 114 -17.47 -8.37 -18.81
CA ALA A 114 -17.89 -9.00 -17.55
C ALA A 114 -16.85 -8.75 -16.44
N CYS A 115 -15.58 -8.85 -16.78
CA CYS A 115 -14.49 -8.54 -15.87
C CYS A 115 -14.41 -7.05 -15.51
N ALA A 116 -14.57 -6.17 -16.47
CA ALA A 116 -14.60 -4.72 -16.23
C ALA A 116 -15.78 -4.35 -15.30
N ALA A 117 -16.93 -4.97 -15.46
CA ALA A 117 -18.09 -4.78 -14.58
C ALA A 117 -17.83 -5.32 -13.17
N GLU A 118 -17.20 -6.49 -13.05
CA GLU A 118 -16.82 -7.03 -11.72
C GLU A 118 -15.78 -6.14 -11.03
N PHE A 119 -14.77 -5.66 -11.77
CA PHE A 119 -13.81 -4.72 -11.24
C PHE A 119 -14.48 -3.43 -10.74
N ALA A 120 -15.36 -2.83 -11.56
CA ALA A 120 -16.09 -1.62 -11.16
C ALA A 120 -16.94 -1.85 -9.90
N LYS A 121 -17.54 -3.04 -9.75
CA LYS A 121 -18.26 -3.43 -8.54
C LYS A 121 -17.34 -3.51 -7.32
N LEU A 122 -16.13 -4.02 -7.46
CA LEU A 122 -15.19 -4.21 -6.36
C LEU A 122 -14.43 -2.93 -6.01
N ASP A 123 -14.19 -2.04 -6.98
CA ASP A 123 -13.40 -0.82 -6.81
C ASP A 123 -14.06 0.16 -5.85
N GLN A 124 -13.37 0.44 -4.74
CA GLN A 124 -13.75 1.43 -3.75
C GLN A 124 -12.55 2.37 -3.46
N ARG A 125 -11.58 2.47 -4.40
CA ARG A 125 -10.48 3.42 -4.30
C ARG A 125 -11.03 4.85 -4.29
N HIS A 126 -10.44 5.67 -3.46
CA HIS A 126 -10.56 7.13 -3.56
C HIS A 126 -9.57 7.67 -4.60
N ALA A 127 -9.86 8.84 -5.13
CA ALA A 127 -8.90 9.55 -5.94
C ALA A 127 -7.70 10.00 -5.10
N ILE A 128 -6.54 10.05 -5.71
CA ILE A 128 -5.29 10.54 -5.09
C ILE A 128 -5.52 11.94 -4.54
N GLY A 129 -5.18 12.14 -3.26
CA GLY A 129 -5.34 13.41 -2.55
C GLY A 129 -6.77 13.72 -2.08
N GLU A 130 -7.75 12.85 -2.31
CA GLU A 130 -9.12 13.02 -1.83
C GLU A 130 -9.19 12.99 -0.30
N ARG A 131 -8.41 12.11 0.34
CA ARG A 131 -8.31 11.99 1.80
C ARG A 131 -7.18 12.84 2.36
N THR A 132 -7.41 14.14 2.47
CA THR A 132 -6.41 15.11 2.97
C THR A 132 -5.95 14.85 4.41
N THR A 133 -6.71 14.08 5.17
CA THR A 133 -6.40 13.70 6.56
C THR A 133 -5.60 12.39 6.68
N CYS A 134 -5.52 11.57 5.60
CA CYS A 134 -4.73 10.34 5.58
C CYS A 134 -3.28 10.66 5.24
N VAL A 135 -2.58 11.31 6.12
CA VAL A 135 -1.23 11.84 5.90
C VAL A 135 -0.30 11.45 7.04
N SER A 136 0.92 11.01 6.70
CA SER A 136 1.97 10.67 7.65
C SER A 136 2.70 11.91 8.18
N PRO A 137 3.52 11.77 9.24
CA PRO A 137 4.33 12.87 9.76
C PRO A 137 5.25 13.54 8.72
N PHE A 138 5.62 12.83 7.67
CA PHE A 138 6.44 13.35 6.57
C PHE A 138 5.63 13.90 5.38
N GLY A 139 4.31 14.01 5.52
CA GLY A 139 3.46 14.56 4.46
C GLY A 139 3.21 13.59 3.29
N ILE A 140 3.34 12.28 3.52
CA ILE A 140 3.05 11.22 2.54
C ILE A 140 1.62 10.74 2.77
N TYR A 141 0.83 10.65 1.71
CA TYR A 141 -0.60 10.32 1.79
C TYR A 141 -0.86 8.83 1.54
N ASP A 142 -1.95 8.35 2.09
CA ASP A 142 -2.56 7.03 1.85
C ASP A 142 -1.64 5.82 2.11
N LEU A 143 -0.61 5.98 2.99
CA LEU A 143 0.24 4.86 3.43
C LEU A 143 -0.50 3.82 4.26
N ASN A 144 -1.76 4.09 4.63
CA ASN A 144 -2.68 3.15 5.26
C ASN A 144 -4.02 3.14 4.53
N GLY A 145 -4.33 2.06 3.86
CA GLY A 145 -5.57 1.92 3.10
C GLY A 145 -5.42 2.35 1.65
N ASN A 146 -6.50 2.73 1.04
CA ASN A 146 -6.70 3.02 -0.36
C ASN A 146 -6.25 1.85 -1.25
N VAL A 147 -4.98 1.69 -1.61
CA VAL A 147 -4.49 0.48 -2.28
C VAL A 147 -3.33 -0.17 -1.52
N ASN A 148 -3.25 -1.48 -1.59
CA ASN A 148 -2.04 -2.22 -1.24
C ASN A 148 -0.89 -1.79 -2.15
N GLU A 149 0.33 -1.73 -1.64
CA GLU A 149 1.47 -1.25 -2.40
C GLU A 149 2.60 -2.26 -2.48
N TRP A 150 3.05 -2.55 -3.71
CA TRP A 150 4.26 -3.31 -3.94
C TRP A 150 5.48 -2.58 -3.38
N VAL A 151 6.31 -3.33 -2.67
CA VAL A 151 7.64 -2.90 -2.22
C VAL A 151 8.68 -3.93 -2.65
N PHE A 152 9.91 -3.48 -2.88
CA PHE A 152 11.06 -4.34 -3.15
C PHE A 152 11.68 -4.84 -1.85
N VAL A 153 11.83 -6.15 -1.70
CA VAL A 153 12.43 -6.82 -0.54
C VAL A 153 13.89 -7.16 -0.83
N PRO A 154 14.87 -6.40 -0.31
CA PRO A 154 16.30 -6.58 -0.67
C PRO A 154 16.86 -7.96 -0.34
N TRP A 155 16.30 -8.63 0.67
CA TRP A 155 16.70 -10.00 1.07
C TRP A 155 15.84 -11.10 0.42
N GLY A 156 14.86 -10.72 -0.38
CA GLY A 156 13.97 -11.64 -1.10
C GLY A 156 14.69 -12.34 -2.25
N LYS A 157 14.25 -13.56 -2.53
CA LYS A 157 14.71 -14.33 -3.69
C LYS A 157 13.54 -14.55 -4.65
N ALA A 158 13.82 -14.53 -5.96
CA ALA A 158 12.80 -14.85 -6.94
C ALA A 158 12.14 -16.21 -6.65
N PRO A 159 10.82 -16.32 -6.78
CA PRO A 159 9.88 -15.31 -7.27
C PRO A 159 9.25 -14.43 -6.17
N PHE A 160 9.90 -14.21 -5.03
CA PHE A 160 9.39 -13.48 -3.86
C PHE A 160 10.30 -12.29 -3.49
N ARG A 161 10.76 -11.52 -4.49
CA ARG A 161 11.49 -10.25 -4.26
C ARG A 161 10.55 -9.08 -3.99
N GLY A 162 9.26 -9.26 -4.23
CA GLY A 162 8.21 -8.31 -3.91
C GLY A 162 7.47 -8.67 -2.63
N ALA A 163 6.93 -7.67 -1.97
CA ALA A 163 5.97 -7.80 -0.89
C ALA A 163 4.93 -6.69 -0.96
N ILE A 164 3.85 -6.82 -0.21
CA ILE A 164 2.73 -5.89 -0.23
C ILE A 164 2.58 -5.24 1.15
N LYS A 165 2.35 -3.93 1.17
CA LYS A 165 2.22 -3.11 2.38
C LYS A 165 1.03 -2.17 2.32
N GLY A 166 0.78 -1.47 3.44
CA GLY A 166 -0.21 -0.40 3.59
C GLY A 166 -1.61 -0.87 3.90
N GLY A 167 -2.03 -1.99 3.34
CA GLY A 167 -3.42 -2.41 3.31
C GLY A 167 -4.20 -1.66 2.22
N TRP A 168 -5.47 -1.97 2.05
CA TRP A 168 -6.33 -1.39 1.03
C TRP A 168 -7.65 -0.95 1.67
N TRP A 169 -8.59 -0.43 0.90
CA TRP A 169 -9.87 0.09 1.41
C TRP A 169 -10.73 -0.91 2.21
N GLY A 170 -10.48 -2.21 2.07
CA GLY A 170 -11.22 -3.25 2.79
C GLY A 170 -10.83 -3.40 4.27
N PRO A 171 -11.53 -4.26 5.01
CA PRO A 171 -11.32 -4.48 6.44
C PRO A 171 -10.10 -5.39 6.68
N VAL A 172 -8.90 -4.87 6.49
CA VAL A 172 -7.63 -5.59 6.61
C VAL A 172 -6.66 -4.88 7.59
N ARG A 173 -5.49 -5.45 7.80
CA ARG A 173 -4.45 -4.89 8.68
C ARG A 173 -3.74 -3.69 8.03
N SER A 174 -4.48 -2.59 7.82
CA SER A 174 -3.96 -1.35 7.23
C SER A 174 -3.16 -0.57 8.26
N ARG A 175 -1.89 -0.96 8.51
CA ARG A 175 -0.95 -0.34 9.46
C ARG A 175 0.41 -0.16 8.80
N CYS A 176 1.30 0.62 9.44
CA CYS A 176 2.62 0.91 8.90
C CYS A 176 3.51 -0.34 8.74
N ARG A 177 3.59 -1.21 9.75
CA ARG A 177 4.55 -2.33 9.78
C ARG A 177 4.12 -3.64 9.14
N PRO A 178 2.84 -4.07 9.13
CA PRO A 178 2.45 -5.31 8.48
C PRO A 178 2.95 -5.40 7.05
N ILE A 179 3.35 -6.61 6.66
CA ILE A 179 3.85 -6.94 5.34
C ILE A 179 3.28 -8.28 4.91
N VAL A 180 2.91 -8.41 3.65
CA VAL A 180 2.45 -9.66 3.04
C VAL A 180 3.50 -10.12 2.04
N THR A 181 4.10 -11.29 2.31
CA THR A 181 5.21 -11.86 1.53
C THR A 181 4.82 -13.15 0.80
N SER A 182 3.54 -13.53 0.85
CA SER A 182 3.04 -14.81 0.32
C SER A 182 2.67 -14.76 -1.17
N HIS A 183 2.67 -13.59 -1.78
CA HIS A 183 2.40 -13.43 -3.20
C HIS A 183 3.71 -13.43 -4.00
N ASP A 184 3.75 -14.21 -5.09
CA ASP A 184 4.85 -14.17 -6.03
C ASP A 184 4.85 -12.87 -6.87
N GLU A 185 5.91 -12.66 -7.62
CA GLU A 185 6.14 -11.45 -8.41
C GLU A 185 5.12 -11.24 -9.57
N LYS A 186 4.37 -12.28 -9.93
CA LYS A 186 3.34 -12.24 -10.98
C LYS A 186 1.93 -11.98 -10.45
N TYR A 187 1.79 -11.90 -9.13
CA TYR A 187 0.49 -11.64 -8.54
C TYR A 187 -0.04 -10.27 -8.97
N THR A 188 -1.28 -10.23 -9.40
CA THR A 188 -2.04 -9.02 -9.69
C THR A 188 -3.32 -9.01 -8.85
N GLY A 189 -3.55 -7.95 -8.12
CA GLY A 189 -4.77 -7.75 -7.33
C GLY A 189 -5.53 -6.52 -7.79
N TYR A 190 -6.86 -6.58 -7.74
CA TYR A 190 -7.70 -5.40 -8.03
C TYR A 190 -7.50 -4.28 -7.01
N GLU A 191 -6.86 -4.58 -5.89
CA GLU A 191 -6.53 -3.70 -4.79
C GLU A 191 -5.03 -3.40 -4.66
N VAL A 192 -4.19 -3.88 -5.60
CA VAL A 192 -2.73 -3.76 -5.51
C VAL A 192 -2.18 -2.81 -6.55
N GLY A 193 -1.56 -1.75 -6.07
CA GLY A 193 -0.81 -0.75 -6.79
C GLY A 193 0.60 -0.60 -6.24
N PHE A 194 1.16 0.60 -6.29
CA PHE A 194 2.52 0.91 -5.82
C PHE A 194 2.75 2.42 -5.72
N ARG A 195 3.86 2.80 -5.13
CA ARG A 195 4.51 4.12 -5.27
C ARG A 195 6.00 3.96 -5.48
N CYS A 196 6.66 5.00 -5.97
CA CYS A 196 8.08 4.96 -6.26
C CYS A 196 8.89 5.71 -5.19
N CYS A 197 10.12 5.23 -5.01
CA CYS A 197 11.16 5.87 -4.23
C CYS A 197 12.36 6.21 -5.12
N LYS A 198 13.23 7.08 -4.63
CA LYS A 198 14.47 7.46 -5.28
C LYS A 198 15.57 7.62 -4.24
N ASP A 199 16.77 7.13 -4.56
CA ASP A 199 17.94 7.38 -3.75
C ASP A 199 18.33 8.86 -3.86
N VAL A 200 18.79 9.41 -2.75
CA VAL A 200 19.34 10.76 -2.70
C VAL A 200 20.85 10.64 -2.78
N ALA A 201 21.45 11.28 -3.78
CA ALA A 201 22.88 11.36 -3.95
C ALA A 201 23.57 12.03 -2.73
#